data_2410f3c38cc73465ce083b000cc76cbf
#
_entry.id   2410f3c38cc73465ce083b000cc76cbf
#
_cell.length_a   1.000
_cell.length_b   1.000
_cell.length_c   1.000
_cell.angle_alpha   90.00
_cell.angle_beta   90.00
_cell.angle_gamma   90.00
#
_symmetry.space_group_name_H-M   'P 1'
#
loop_
_entity.id
_entity.type
_entity.pdbx_description
1 polymer ?
#
loop_
_entity_poly.entity_id
_entity_poly.type
_entity_poly.pdbx_seq_one_letter_code
_entity_poly.pdbx_strand_id
1 'polypeptide(L)' 'MSKRKALLLRLDPRIHDALKRWADDDLRSVNAQIEFLLRKALAEASRRETEDK' A
#
# COMPACT_ATOMS: atom_id res chain seq x y z
N MET A 1 18.32 -12.40 -1.59
CA MET A 1 17.20 -11.78 -2.27
C MET A 1 15.89 -12.15 -1.62
N SER A 2 15.06 -11.16 -1.41
CA SER A 2 13.80 -11.41 -0.78
C SER A 2 12.80 -11.95 -1.80
N LYS A 3 12.02 -12.92 -1.36
CA LYS A 3 10.95 -13.46 -2.18
C LYS A 3 9.69 -12.69 -1.92
N ARG A 4 8.98 -12.39 -2.99
CA ARG A 4 7.69 -11.74 -2.85
C ARG A 4 6.64 -12.78 -2.54
N LYS A 5 5.79 -12.45 -1.60
CA LYS A 5 4.69 -13.34 -1.23
C LYS A 5 3.43 -12.88 -1.92
N ALA A 6 2.66 -13.84 -2.40
CA ALA A 6 1.38 -13.54 -3.01
C ALA A 6 0.32 -13.45 -1.93
N LEU A 7 -0.52 -12.44 -2.04
CA LEU A 7 -1.60 -12.22 -1.09
C LEU A 7 -2.85 -11.84 -1.85
N LEU A 8 -3.93 -12.56 -1.59
CA LEU A 8 -5.21 -12.21 -2.19
C LEU A 8 -5.90 -11.18 -1.31
N LEU A 9 -6.03 -9.98 -1.83
CA LEU A 9 -6.62 -8.88 -1.10
C LEU A 9 -7.96 -8.51 -1.73
N ARG A 10 -9.01 -8.55 -0.93
CA ARG A 10 -10.33 -8.15 -1.40
C ARG A 10 -10.59 -6.71 -1.00
N LEU A 11 -10.92 -5.91 -1.97
CA LEU A 11 -11.15 -4.49 -1.75
C LEU A 11 -12.58 -4.11 -2.15
N ASP A 12 -13.11 -3.12 -1.45
CA ASP A 12 -14.33 -2.48 -1.89
C ASP A 12 -14.12 -1.95 -3.30
N PRO A 13 -15.07 -2.17 -4.24
CA PRO A 13 -14.89 -1.71 -5.61
C PRO A 13 -14.58 -0.21 -5.73
N ARG A 14 -15.14 0.60 -4.85
CA ARG A 14 -14.89 2.04 -4.89
C ARG A 14 -13.44 2.35 -4.54
N ILE A 15 -12.91 1.63 -3.57
CA ILE A 15 -11.52 1.81 -3.18
C ILE A 15 -10.61 1.33 -4.30
N HIS A 16 -10.96 0.21 -4.91
CA HIS A 16 -10.18 -0.30 -6.02
C HIS A 16 -10.13 0.71 -7.17
N ASP A 17 -11.28 1.29 -7.52
CA ASP A 17 -11.33 2.26 -8.60
C ASP A 17 -10.54 3.52 -8.28
N ALA A 18 -10.62 3.96 -7.05
CA ALA A 18 -9.86 5.13 -6.62
C ALA A 18 -8.36 4.86 -6.68
N LEU A 19 -7.95 3.68 -6.24
CA LEU A 19 -6.55 3.29 -6.31
C LEU A 19 -6.05 3.22 -7.74
N LYS A 20 -6.89 2.70 -8.63
CA LYS A 20 -6.50 2.59 -10.03
C LYS A 20 -6.25 3.97 -10.64
N ARG A 21 -7.14 4.92 -10.37
CA ARG A 21 -6.96 6.28 -10.86
C ARG A 21 -5.71 6.92 -10.29
N TRP A 22 -5.50 6.72 -9.00
CA TRP A 22 -4.32 7.27 -8.34
C TRP A 22 -3.04 6.68 -8.92
N ALA A 23 -3.04 5.35 -9.10
CA ALA A 23 -1.88 4.68 -9.66
C ALA A 23 -1.59 5.19 -11.07
N ASP A 24 -2.63 5.38 -11.88
CA ASP A 24 -2.47 5.92 -13.22
C ASP A 24 -1.85 7.32 -13.20
N ASP A 25 -2.31 8.15 -12.27
CA ASP A 25 -1.78 9.51 -12.13
C ASP A 25 -0.31 9.48 -11.75
N ASP A 26 0.09 8.50 -10.96
CA ASP A 26 1.47 8.37 -10.51
C ASP A 26 2.30 7.50 -11.45
N LEU A 27 1.72 7.04 -12.55
CA LEU A 27 2.37 6.18 -13.52
C LEU A 27 2.86 4.89 -12.88
N ARG A 28 2.03 4.32 -12.02
CA ARG A 28 2.32 3.07 -11.33
C ARG A 28 1.22 2.06 -11.60
N SER A 29 1.54 0.78 -11.42
CA SER A 29 0.51 -0.24 -11.40
C SER A 29 -0.26 -0.16 -10.08
N VAL A 30 -1.47 -0.72 -10.07
CA VAL A 30 -2.28 -0.77 -8.84
C VAL A 30 -1.52 -1.52 -7.76
N ASN A 31 -0.87 -2.62 -8.13
CA ASN A 31 -0.12 -3.40 -7.16
C ASN A 31 1.01 -2.60 -6.55
N ALA A 32 1.75 -1.87 -7.38
CA ALA A 32 2.85 -1.04 -6.88
C ALA A 32 2.34 0.08 -5.99
N GLN A 33 1.19 0.66 -6.34
CA GLN A 33 0.62 1.72 -5.54
C GLN A 33 0.21 1.21 -4.17
N ILE A 34 -0.40 0.04 -4.12
CA ILE A 34 -0.79 -0.55 -2.83
C ILE A 34 0.45 -0.82 -1.98
N GLU A 35 1.47 -1.38 -2.57
CA GLU A 35 2.71 -1.67 -1.84
C GLU A 35 3.33 -0.41 -1.28
N PHE A 36 3.36 0.65 -2.07
CA PHE A 36 3.88 1.94 -1.64
C PHE A 36 3.12 2.46 -0.42
N LEU A 37 1.79 2.41 -0.49
CA LEU A 37 0.96 2.90 0.59
C LEU A 37 1.13 2.08 1.87
N LEU A 38 1.28 0.76 1.72
CA LEU A 38 1.48 -0.10 2.87
C LEU A 38 2.83 0.17 3.54
N ARG A 39 3.86 0.37 2.75
CA ARG A 39 5.18 0.72 3.30
C ARG A 39 5.09 2.01 4.11
N LYS A 40 4.40 2.99 3.57
CA LYS A 40 4.24 4.26 4.23
C LYS A 40 3.48 4.10 5.54
N ALA A 41 2.41 3.32 5.51
CA ALA A 41 1.60 3.09 6.71
C ALA A 41 2.38 2.33 7.77
N LEU A 42 3.17 1.35 7.35
CA LEU A 42 3.97 0.57 8.29
C LEU A 42 5.05 1.41 8.93
N ALA A 43 5.68 2.29 8.15
CA ALA A 43 6.69 3.19 8.68
C ALA A 43 6.08 4.12 9.72
N GLU A 44 4.89 4.61 9.45
CA GLU A 44 4.19 5.50 10.37
C GLU A 44 3.83 4.76 11.66
N ALA A 45 3.36 3.54 11.54
CA ALA A 45 3.02 2.73 12.72
C ALA A 45 4.24 2.46 13.57
N SER A 46 5.38 2.17 12.94
CA SER A 46 6.63 1.96 13.65
C SER A 46 7.05 3.19 14.44
N ARG A 47 6.92 4.35 13.82
CA ARG A 47 7.26 5.61 14.49
C ARG A 47 6.40 5.82 15.72
N ARG A 48 5.11 5.55 15.61
CA ARG A 48 4.21 5.71 16.74
C ARG A 48 4.59 4.82 17.91
N GLU A 49 4.95 3.59 17.62
CA GLU A 49 5.35 2.66 18.67
C GLU A 49 6.57 3.17 19.41
N THR A 50 7.50 3.74 18.65
CA THR A 50 8.71 4.28 19.26
C THR A 50 8.39 5.49 20.12
N GLU A 51 7.50 6.34 19.64
CA GLU A 51 7.15 7.56 20.35
C GLU A 51 6.36 7.30 21.63
N ASP A 52 5.61 6.23 21.65
CA ASP A 52 4.78 5.90 22.81
C ASP A 52 5.57 5.43 24.00
N LYS A 53 6.84 5.20 23.85
CA LYS A 53 7.72 4.78 24.96
C LYS A 53 8.52 5.92 25.57
#